data_971276a023f3c5e03030d6359d9fd1f5
#
_entry.id   971276a023f3c5e03030d6359d9fd1f5
#
_cell.length_a   1.000
_cell.length_b   1.000
_cell.length_c   1.000
_cell.angle_alpha   90.00
_cell.angle_beta   90.00
_cell.angle_gamma   90.00
#
_symmetry.space_group_name_H-M   'P 1'
#
loop_
_entity.id
_entity.type
_entity.pdbx_description
1 polymer ?
#
loop_
_entity_poly.entity_id
_entity_poly.type
_entity_poly.pdbx_seq_one_letter_code
_entity_poly.pdbx_strand_id
1 'polypeptide(L)'
;MTDQTTALPDPPETETDTGSGSASGTPAWAVRGIDWRTVGVVALVTVVLVLPLRALFRYQGPPMEEGFMLVFPEQVLNGQAPHRDFLHLYGPGSLWALAGWYLTAGVSITAERIFGLAQLAGIVFGVMALCRPWGRRVALASGLFGVLLSLTAIGLTALAWNGAVALAVASTWMGLRARRWLTDAPGVAMSEAHRRAGRLLLGAGLLAGLALLFRPDIIVAVVLSSLAVGAGFGWVQRRRWLIGAGIGVAPYLVLIVTAGLGNAIRGMLIEPVFELRGGRTLPRPPSWSQFDGALQKVASLREPDWALPAMSSPNQGFVWFFLLPAVVAFVVAVGWWRVRAEPDAWRPRVLLAVGLLGLGMLPQAFQRPDSTHLAWVSCVPLAFAPAAVAEVFRHLRPEALRRHGSSVAAISVLLIPLLVIPHFTTRTYVDLVRQGARDEVFGWPVEHDGRRFFLGSEDIAQAVQQMIDEIGPRMEPGQRLVVGTADLRKTPYSDAYLYYLFPDMVPGTRYIEMDPGVANTDDSGLAEEIAEADWLMLSRVWDAWDEPNDSRRLGSDEPNQVVADQFCKVADYDGPPDDSGSRTRYFEVYQRCDAPSR
;
A
#
# COMPACT_ATOMS: atom_id res chain seq x y z
N MET A 1 67.51 63.96 31.32
CA MET A 1 67.90 64.62 30.08
C MET A 1 67.80 63.56 28.98
N THR A 2 67.23 63.87 27.91
CA THR A 2 66.91 63.18 26.66
C THR A 2 65.58 62.51 26.63
N ASP A 3 64.70 63.22 26.01
CA ASP A 3 63.39 62.97 25.55
C ASP A 3 63.42 61.91 24.42
N GLN A 4 62.61 60.83 24.48
CA GLN A 4 62.32 59.95 23.37
C GLN A 4 60.81 59.82 23.22
N THR A 5 60.30 60.65 22.36
CA THR A 5 58.95 60.56 21.79
C THR A 5 58.83 59.33 20.93
N THR A 6 58.11 58.29 21.34
CA THR A 6 57.73 57.14 20.56
C THR A 6 56.46 57.45 19.81
N ALA A 7 56.60 57.49 18.48
CA ALA A 7 55.44 57.62 17.54
C ALA A 7 54.65 56.32 17.53
N LEU A 8 53.29 56.45 17.60
CA LEU A 8 52.33 55.36 17.43
C LEU A 8 52.23 55.04 15.94
N PRO A 9 52.13 53.77 15.56
CA PRO A 9 51.87 53.39 14.16
C PRO A 9 50.40 53.65 13.79
N ASP A 10 50.22 54.07 12.51
CA ASP A 10 48.94 54.33 11.88
C ASP A 10 48.04 53.05 11.84
N PRO A 11 46.70 53.22 11.96
CA PRO A 11 45.77 52.09 11.85
C PRO A 11 45.73 51.59 10.40
N PRO A 12 45.55 50.28 10.15
CA PRO A 12 45.47 49.75 8.79
C PRO A 12 44.21 50.26 8.07
N GLU A 13 44.42 50.68 6.82
CA GLU A 13 43.37 51.09 5.92
C GLU A 13 42.37 49.94 5.72
N THR A 14 41.10 50.19 6.05
CA THR A 14 39.99 49.30 5.71
C THR A 14 39.77 49.36 4.20
N GLU A 15 40.27 48.34 3.49
CA GLU A 15 39.82 48.06 2.12
C GLU A 15 38.30 47.78 2.13
N THR A 16 37.57 48.78 1.68
CA THR A 16 36.14 48.60 1.33
C THR A 16 36.07 47.82 0.03
N ASP A 17 36.01 46.51 0.17
CA ASP A 17 35.69 45.59 -0.94
C ASP A 17 34.20 45.77 -1.36
N THR A 18 33.97 46.66 -2.30
CA THR A 18 32.67 46.83 -2.97
C THR A 18 32.49 45.77 -4.05
N GLY A 19 32.58 44.52 -3.65
CA GLY A 19 32.20 43.38 -4.46
C GLY A 19 30.69 43.24 -4.48
N SER A 20 29.98 43.94 -5.37
CA SER A 20 28.57 43.72 -5.70
C SER A 20 28.38 42.41 -6.48
N GLY A 21 28.67 41.29 -5.82
CA GLY A 21 28.27 39.97 -6.25
C GLY A 21 26.82 39.74 -5.84
N SER A 22 25.88 39.74 -6.76
CA SER A 22 24.51 39.29 -6.54
C SER A 22 24.54 37.82 -6.09
N ALA A 23 24.65 37.60 -4.78
CA ALA A 23 24.52 36.30 -4.19
C ALA A 23 23.13 35.75 -4.53
N SER A 24 23.07 34.80 -5.46
CA SER A 24 21.85 34.06 -5.75
C SER A 24 21.33 33.50 -4.40
N GLY A 25 20.19 34.03 -3.93
CA GLY A 25 19.64 33.81 -2.59
C GLY A 25 19.16 32.38 -2.29
N THR A 26 19.89 31.38 -2.78
CA THR A 26 19.55 29.98 -2.64
C THR A 26 20.60 29.30 -1.73
N PRO A 27 20.20 28.76 -0.55
CA PRO A 27 21.16 28.15 0.36
C PRO A 27 21.84 26.92 -0.27
N ALA A 28 23.11 26.67 0.07
CA ALA A 28 23.95 25.61 -0.50
C ALA A 28 23.32 24.20 -0.43
N TRP A 29 22.42 23.93 0.53
CA TRP A 29 21.69 22.67 0.61
C TRP A 29 20.53 22.58 -0.42
N ALA A 30 20.08 23.70 -0.98
CA ALA A 30 19.02 23.76 -1.98
C ALA A 30 19.55 23.78 -3.42
N VAL A 31 20.79 24.24 -3.60
CA VAL A 31 21.53 24.24 -4.88
C VAL A 31 22.68 23.23 -4.76
N ARG A 32 22.41 21.96 -4.95
CA ARG A 32 23.48 20.99 -5.16
C ARG A 32 23.49 20.58 -6.62
N GLY A 33 24.65 20.68 -7.26
CA GLY A 33 24.92 20.00 -8.51
C GLY A 33 24.61 18.49 -8.41
N ILE A 34 24.52 17.81 -9.54
CA ILE A 34 24.27 16.36 -9.59
C ILE A 34 25.34 15.63 -8.78
N ASP A 35 24.96 15.03 -7.65
CA ASP A 35 25.83 14.15 -6.85
C ASP A 35 25.74 12.73 -7.43
N TRP A 36 26.66 12.39 -8.31
CA TRP A 36 26.72 11.09 -9.00
C TRP A 36 26.70 9.89 -8.04
N ARG A 37 27.24 10.04 -6.83
CA ARG A 37 27.17 8.98 -5.81
C ARG A 37 25.75 8.80 -5.26
N THR A 38 24.97 9.87 -5.19
CA THR A 38 23.52 9.76 -4.85
C THR A 38 22.75 9.17 -6.02
N VAL A 39 23.06 9.55 -7.27
CA VAL A 39 22.50 8.92 -8.46
C VAL A 39 22.77 7.42 -8.47
N GLY A 40 23.99 6.99 -8.16
CA GLY A 40 24.36 5.58 -8.05
C GLY A 40 23.53 4.82 -6.99
N VAL A 41 23.26 5.44 -5.83
CA VAL A 41 22.39 4.83 -4.80
C VAL A 41 20.96 4.69 -5.30
N VAL A 42 20.40 5.72 -5.93
CA VAL A 42 19.04 5.68 -6.51
C VAL A 42 18.97 4.62 -7.60
N ALA A 43 19.95 4.58 -8.51
CA ALA A 43 20.04 3.60 -9.58
C ALA A 43 20.10 2.16 -9.04
N LEU A 44 20.89 1.92 -7.99
CA LEU A 44 20.97 0.59 -7.36
C LEU A 44 19.63 0.17 -6.76
N VAL A 45 18.95 1.05 -6.02
CA VAL A 45 17.61 0.76 -5.48
C VAL A 45 16.59 0.53 -6.60
N THR A 46 16.68 1.30 -7.69
CA THR A 46 15.85 1.10 -8.88
C THR A 46 16.10 -0.26 -9.52
N VAL A 47 17.35 -0.66 -9.67
CA VAL A 47 17.69 -2.01 -10.20
C VAL A 47 17.08 -3.09 -9.32
N VAL A 48 17.24 -3.00 -7.98
CA VAL A 48 16.65 -3.97 -7.05
C VAL A 48 15.12 -3.96 -7.12
N LEU A 49 14.49 -2.80 -7.32
CA LEU A 49 13.04 -2.70 -7.52
C LEU A 49 12.58 -3.39 -8.83
N VAL A 50 13.39 -3.29 -9.89
CA VAL A 50 13.02 -3.77 -11.24
C VAL A 50 13.32 -5.26 -11.43
N LEU A 51 14.31 -5.82 -10.77
CA LEU A 51 14.75 -7.21 -10.97
C LEU A 51 13.62 -8.25 -10.88
N PRO A 52 12.67 -8.21 -9.92
CA PRO A 52 11.61 -9.21 -9.81
C PRO A 52 10.40 -8.92 -10.72
N LEU A 53 10.36 -7.79 -11.44
CA LEU A 53 9.16 -7.36 -12.15
C LEU A 53 8.71 -8.35 -13.22
N ARG A 54 9.66 -9.02 -13.91
CA ARG A 54 9.31 -10.03 -14.93
C ARG A 54 8.47 -11.17 -14.34
N ALA A 55 8.78 -11.60 -13.12
CA ALA A 55 7.97 -12.56 -12.39
C ALA A 55 6.66 -11.92 -11.92
N LEU A 56 6.73 -10.78 -11.26
CA LEU A 56 5.57 -10.11 -10.67
C LEU A 56 4.49 -9.72 -11.70
N PHE A 57 4.85 -9.41 -12.94
CA PHE A 57 3.88 -9.14 -14.00
C PHE A 57 3.17 -10.38 -14.54
N ARG A 58 3.68 -11.58 -14.24
CA ARG A 58 3.12 -12.87 -14.66
C ARG A 58 2.62 -13.72 -13.49
N TYR A 59 2.73 -13.19 -12.28
CA TYR A 59 2.41 -13.90 -11.06
C TYR A 59 0.91 -13.81 -10.75
N GLN A 60 0.40 -14.76 -9.97
CA GLN A 60 -0.91 -14.59 -9.36
C GLN A 60 -0.85 -13.43 -8.36
N GLY A 61 -1.65 -12.39 -8.59
CA GLY A 61 -2.01 -11.44 -7.53
C GLY A 61 -3.02 -12.05 -6.57
N PRO A 62 -3.41 -11.32 -5.52
CA PRO A 62 -4.54 -11.74 -4.70
C PRO A 62 -5.83 -11.65 -5.54
N PRO A 63 -6.51 -12.78 -5.85
CA PRO A 63 -7.58 -12.81 -6.85
C PRO A 63 -8.74 -11.87 -6.55
N MET A 64 -9.11 -11.71 -5.28
CA MET A 64 -10.15 -10.80 -4.87
C MET A 64 -9.68 -9.34 -4.98
N GLU A 65 -8.60 -8.98 -4.31
CA GLU A 65 -8.13 -7.58 -4.23
C GLU A 65 -7.71 -7.04 -5.60
N GLU A 66 -7.01 -7.84 -6.41
CA GLU A 66 -6.64 -7.46 -7.77
C GLU A 66 -7.87 -7.44 -8.70
N GLY A 67 -8.79 -8.40 -8.50
CA GLY A 67 -10.07 -8.46 -9.23
C GLY A 67 -10.88 -7.18 -9.05
N PHE A 68 -11.12 -6.74 -7.82
CA PHE A 68 -11.92 -5.52 -7.63
C PHE A 68 -11.16 -4.22 -7.99
N MET A 69 -9.81 -4.21 -7.99
CA MET A 69 -9.05 -3.08 -8.54
C MET A 69 -9.16 -2.98 -10.06
N LEU A 70 -9.50 -4.07 -10.74
CA LEU A 70 -9.84 -4.05 -12.17
C LEU A 70 -11.31 -3.62 -12.38
N VAL A 71 -12.23 -4.15 -11.57
CA VAL A 71 -13.69 -3.97 -11.76
C VAL A 71 -14.20 -2.63 -11.25
N PHE A 72 -13.89 -2.22 -10.02
CA PHE A 72 -14.45 -1.00 -9.43
C PHE A 72 -14.12 0.29 -10.20
N PRO A 73 -12.87 0.52 -10.68
CA PRO A 73 -12.59 1.69 -11.49
C PRO A 73 -13.33 1.67 -12.84
N GLU A 74 -13.56 0.48 -13.41
CA GLU A 74 -14.36 0.33 -14.62
C GLU A 74 -15.83 0.66 -14.37
N GLN A 75 -16.41 0.24 -13.23
CA GLN A 75 -17.76 0.65 -12.85
C GLN A 75 -17.87 2.18 -12.69
N VAL A 76 -16.84 2.83 -12.14
CA VAL A 76 -16.78 4.30 -12.08
C VAL A 76 -16.78 4.92 -13.48
N LEU A 77 -16.04 4.36 -14.44
CA LEU A 77 -16.03 4.82 -15.83
C LEU A 77 -17.39 4.63 -16.50
N ASN A 78 -18.14 3.61 -16.10
CA ASN A 78 -19.51 3.35 -16.54
C ASN A 78 -20.56 4.23 -15.83
N GLY A 79 -20.13 5.20 -15.01
CA GLY A 79 -21.00 6.17 -14.33
C GLY A 79 -21.59 5.70 -13.00
N GLN A 80 -21.14 4.56 -12.49
CA GLN A 80 -21.55 4.02 -11.19
C GLN A 80 -20.83 4.74 -10.04
N ALA A 81 -21.54 4.96 -8.93
CA ALA A 81 -21.00 5.65 -7.76
C ALA A 81 -20.63 4.64 -6.66
N PRO A 82 -19.37 4.67 -6.15
CA PRO A 82 -18.99 3.86 -4.99
C PRO A 82 -19.92 4.15 -3.80
N HIS A 83 -20.15 3.15 -2.97
CA HIS A 83 -21.04 3.15 -1.79
C HIS A 83 -22.55 3.21 -2.11
N ARG A 84 -22.95 3.63 -3.32
CA ARG A 84 -24.36 3.58 -3.74
C ARG A 84 -24.63 2.35 -4.60
N ASP A 85 -23.86 2.19 -5.69
CA ASP A 85 -24.12 1.18 -6.70
C ASP A 85 -23.30 -0.10 -6.47
N PHE A 86 -22.17 0.02 -5.76
CA PHE A 86 -21.37 -1.11 -5.31
C PHE A 86 -20.73 -0.85 -3.95
N LEU A 87 -20.56 -1.93 -3.17
CA LEU A 87 -19.86 -1.88 -1.89
C LEU A 87 -18.39 -1.52 -2.12
N HIS A 88 -17.90 -0.52 -1.38
CA HIS A 88 -16.50 -0.16 -1.36
C HIS A 88 -16.13 0.32 0.04
N LEU A 89 -15.03 -0.20 0.60
CA LEU A 89 -14.70 0.01 2.01
C LEU A 89 -13.75 1.18 2.28
N TYR A 90 -13.35 1.89 1.23
CA TYR A 90 -12.30 2.90 1.31
C TYR A 90 -12.79 4.24 0.75
N GLY A 91 -11.91 5.25 0.80
CA GLY A 91 -12.18 6.51 0.15
C GLY A 91 -12.16 6.39 -1.38
N PRO A 92 -12.88 7.25 -2.12
CA PRO A 92 -13.03 7.15 -3.57
C PRO A 92 -11.75 7.50 -4.34
N GLY A 93 -10.75 8.11 -3.68
CA GLY A 93 -9.58 8.70 -4.36
C GLY A 93 -8.75 7.70 -5.14
N SER A 94 -8.53 6.49 -4.60
CA SER A 94 -7.79 5.45 -5.31
C SER A 94 -8.51 4.96 -6.56
N LEU A 95 -9.84 4.77 -6.47
CA LEU A 95 -10.66 4.36 -7.61
C LEU A 95 -10.67 5.41 -8.71
N TRP A 96 -10.90 6.67 -8.36
CA TRP A 96 -10.91 7.76 -9.34
C TRP A 96 -9.54 7.99 -9.99
N ALA A 97 -8.45 7.85 -9.23
CA ALA A 97 -7.11 7.94 -9.77
C ALA A 97 -6.80 6.78 -10.73
N LEU A 98 -7.21 5.55 -10.37
CA LEU A 98 -7.02 4.38 -11.20
C LEU A 98 -7.95 4.40 -12.42
N ALA A 99 -9.21 4.82 -12.29
CA ALA A 99 -10.13 5.06 -13.39
C ALA A 99 -9.57 6.10 -14.39
N GLY A 100 -9.03 7.22 -13.87
CA GLY A 100 -8.35 8.22 -14.70
C GLY A 100 -7.13 7.65 -15.43
N TRP A 101 -6.38 6.75 -14.80
CA TRP A 101 -5.29 6.03 -15.46
C TRP A 101 -5.79 5.09 -16.55
N TYR A 102 -6.88 4.37 -16.32
CA TYR A 102 -7.48 3.47 -17.31
C TYR A 102 -8.03 4.20 -18.55
N LEU A 103 -8.45 5.45 -18.44
CA LEU A 103 -8.81 6.26 -19.63
C LEU A 103 -7.66 6.40 -20.62
N THR A 104 -6.41 6.33 -20.17
CA THR A 104 -5.23 6.51 -21.02
C THR A 104 -4.51 5.20 -21.32
N ALA A 105 -4.45 4.28 -20.37
CA ALA A 105 -3.70 3.03 -20.48
C ALA A 105 -4.57 1.83 -20.88
N GLY A 106 -5.90 1.98 -20.87
CA GLY A 106 -6.86 0.89 -21.00
C GLY A 106 -7.02 0.08 -19.70
N VAL A 107 -8.15 -0.63 -19.56
CA VAL A 107 -8.41 -1.53 -18.44
C VAL A 107 -7.68 -2.82 -18.68
N SER A 108 -6.64 -3.09 -17.91
CA SER A 108 -5.86 -4.34 -17.99
C SER A 108 -5.07 -4.58 -16.71
N ILE A 109 -4.79 -5.84 -16.40
CA ILE A 109 -3.94 -6.23 -15.27
C ILE A 109 -2.54 -5.59 -15.34
N THR A 110 -2.02 -5.35 -16.55
CA THR A 110 -0.74 -4.68 -16.74
C THR A 110 -0.82 -3.20 -16.34
N ALA A 111 -1.88 -2.50 -16.75
CA ALA A 111 -2.10 -1.09 -16.40
C ALA A 111 -2.31 -0.93 -14.89
N GLU A 112 -3.08 -1.84 -14.28
CA GLU A 112 -3.30 -1.91 -12.82
C GLU A 112 -1.97 -2.06 -12.09
N ARG A 113 -1.14 -3.04 -12.45
CA ARG A 113 0.17 -3.33 -11.83
C ARG A 113 1.20 -2.22 -12.04
N ILE A 114 1.18 -1.51 -13.16
CA ILE A 114 2.03 -0.32 -13.37
C ILE A 114 1.64 0.79 -12.39
N PHE A 115 0.34 1.00 -12.18
CA PHE A 115 -0.14 1.99 -11.21
C PHE A 115 0.27 1.61 -9.78
N GLY A 116 0.10 0.34 -9.40
CA GLY A 116 0.56 -0.18 -8.11
C GLY A 116 2.07 -0.06 -7.92
N LEU A 117 2.87 -0.37 -8.95
CA LEU A 117 4.33 -0.16 -8.92
C LEU A 117 4.71 1.30 -8.66
N ALA A 118 3.98 2.25 -9.26
CA ALA A 118 4.23 3.68 -9.03
C ALA A 118 3.94 4.07 -7.57
N GLN A 119 2.88 3.52 -6.95
CA GLN A 119 2.59 3.71 -5.53
C GLN A 119 3.71 3.16 -4.63
N LEU A 120 4.16 1.92 -4.89
CA LEU A 120 5.25 1.29 -4.13
C LEU A 120 6.58 2.04 -4.29
N ALA A 121 6.91 2.48 -5.50
CA ALA A 121 8.07 3.33 -5.77
C ALA A 121 7.98 4.65 -4.98
N GLY A 122 6.79 5.25 -4.90
CA GLY A 122 6.53 6.44 -4.08
C GLY A 122 6.88 6.23 -2.61
N ILE A 123 6.50 5.09 -2.02
CA ILE A 123 6.85 4.73 -0.64
C ILE A 123 8.37 4.56 -0.51
N VAL A 124 8.99 3.71 -1.34
CA VAL A 124 10.42 3.36 -1.25
C VAL A 124 11.30 4.59 -1.40
N PHE A 125 11.12 5.38 -2.46
CA PHE A 125 11.92 6.57 -2.71
C PHE A 125 11.58 7.71 -1.75
N GLY A 126 10.34 7.81 -1.29
CA GLY A 126 9.93 8.77 -0.27
C GLY A 126 10.61 8.53 1.06
N VAL A 127 10.61 7.28 1.58
CA VAL A 127 11.31 6.91 2.81
C VAL A 127 12.82 7.06 2.65
N MET A 128 13.38 6.65 1.51
CA MET A 128 14.80 6.86 1.19
C MET A 128 15.18 8.35 1.22
N ALA A 129 14.34 9.23 0.68
CA ALA A 129 14.56 10.67 0.70
C ALA A 129 14.54 11.24 2.13
N LEU A 130 13.64 10.74 2.98
CA LEU A 130 13.59 11.07 4.41
C LEU A 130 14.82 10.59 5.18
N CYS A 131 15.45 9.46 4.79
CA CYS A 131 16.66 8.94 5.39
C CYS A 131 17.96 9.62 4.93
N ARG A 132 17.91 10.40 3.86
CA ARG A 132 19.10 11.07 3.27
C ARG A 132 19.93 11.93 4.25
N PRO A 133 19.36 12.60 5.27
CA PRO A 133 20.13 13.37 6.27
C PRO A 133 21.18 12.55 7.04
N TRP A 134 21.04 11.24 7.12
CA TRP A 134 21.99 10.33 7.79
C TRP A 134 23.06 9.75 6.85
N GLY A 135 23.01 10.14 5.59
CA GLY A 135 24.00 9.76 4.59
C GLY A 135 23.53 8.67 3.64
N ARG A 136 24.31 8.46 2.57
CA ARG A 136 23.96 7.55 1.47
C ARG A 136 23.82 6.10 1.87
N ARG A 137 24.64 5.61 2.82
CA ARG A 137 24.57 4.21 3.30
C ARG A 137 23.25 3.91 4.02
N VAL A 138 22.81 4.86 4.85
CA VAL A 138 21.51 4.76 5.53
C VAL A 138 20.35 4.85 4.54
N ALA A 139 20.40 5.78 3.59
CA ALA A 139 19.39 5.91 2.55
C ALA A 139 19.32 4.65 1.65
N LEU A 140 20.48 4.04 1.31
CA LEU A 140 20.54 2.79 0.56
C LEU A 140 19.87 1.63 1.33
N ALA A 141 20.26 1.43 2.60
CA ALA A 141 19.67 0.37 3.42
C ALA A 141 18.17 0.54 3.59
N SER A 142 17.73 1.77 3.78
CA SER A 142 16.30 2.13 3.84
C SER A 142 15.57 1.81 2.54
N GLY A 143 16.15 2.18 1.39
CA GLY A 143 15.57 1.86 0.08
C GLY A 143 15.48 0.36 -0.17
N LEU A 144 16.57 -0.39 0.09
CA LEU A 144 16.60 -1.85 -0.07
C LEU A 144 15.56 -2.55 0.82
N PHE A 145 15.49 -2.17 2.10
CA PHE A 145 14.51 -2.75 3.01
C PHE A 145 13.08 -2.37 2.60
N GLY A 146 12.88 -1.13 2.17
CA GLY A 146 11.60 -0.68 1.64
C GLY A 146 11.13 -1.50 0.44
N VAL A 147 12.03 -1.81 -0.52
CA VAL A 147 11.72 -2.70 -1.66
C VAL A 147 11.29 -4.09 -1.18
N LEU A 148 12.06 -4.70 -0.26
CA LEU A 148 11.77 -6.04 0.25
C LEU A 148 10.41 -6.12 0.95
N LEU A 149 10.04 -5.11 1.74
CA LEU A 149 8.74 -5.08 2.44
C LEU A 149 7.57 -4.74 1.52
N SER A 150 7.78 -3.86 0.54
CA SER A 150 6.70 -3.38 -0.31
C SER A 150 6.32 -4.38 -1.42
N LEU A 151 7.32 -4.98 -2.10
CA LEU A 151 7.05 -5.90 -3.22
C LEU A 151 6.61 -7.28 -2.78
N THR A 152 7.08 -7.76 -1.63
CA THR A 152 6.84 -9.14 -1.19
C THR A 152 5.55 -9.32 -0.38
N ALA A 153 4.80 -8.26 -0.13
CA ALA A 153 3.50 -8.35 0.55
C ALA A 153 2.44 -8.98 -0.35
N ILE A 154 2.00 -8.24 -1.38
CA ILE A 154 0.96 -8.65 -2.33
C ILE A 154 1.35 -8.35 -3.79
N GLY A 155 2.62 -8.23 -4.09
CA GLY A 155 3.09 -7.92 -5.43
C GLY A 155 2.82 -6.47 -5.83
N LEU A 156 2.27 -6.28 -7.03
CA LEU A 156 2.11 -4.97 -7.66
C LEU A 156 0.69 -4.40 -7.59
N THR A 157 -0.22 -5.03 -6.85
CA THR A 157 -1.63 -4.62 -6.79
C THR A 157 -1.80 -3.16 -6.36
N ALA A 158 -2.63 -2.41 -7.09
CA ALA A 158 -2.85 -0.96 -6.95
C ALA A 158 -3.77 -0.60 -5.78
N LEU A 159 -3.46 -1.04 -4.59
CA LEU A 159 -4.31 -0.84 -3.43
C LEU A 159 -4.35 0.62 -2.95
N ALA A 160 -5.49 1.00 -2.42
CA ALA A 160 -5.70 2.31 -1.80
C ALA A 160 -4.71 2.61 -0.68
N TRP A 161 -4.29 1.58 0.09
CA TRP A 161 -3.30 1.70 1.16
C TRP A 161 -1.95 2.20 0.65
N ASN A 162 -1.43 1.58 -0.40
CA ASN A 162 -0.12 1.92 -0.95
C ASN A 162 -0.08 3.37 -1.43
N GLY A 163 -1.13 3.80 -2.13
CA GLY A 163 -1.26 5.19 -2.59
C GLY A 163 -1.37 6.19 -1.44
N ALA A 164 -2.19 5.87 -0.43
CA ALA A 164 -2.36 6.72 0.75
C ALA A 164 -1.04 6.90 1.52
N VAL A 165 -0.28 5.82 1.75
CA VAL A 165 1.02 5.86 2.44
C VAL A 165 2.05 6.62 1.61
N ALA A 166 2.12 6.42 0.29
CA ALA A 166 3.01 7.17 -0.60
C ALA A 166 2.75 8.68 -0.51
N LEU A 167 1.46 9.09 -0.55
CA LEU A 167 1.03 10.48 -0.42
C LEU A 167 1.35 11.04 0.98
N ALA A 168 1.13 10.28 2.06
CA ALA A 168 1.43 10.69 3.42
C ALA A 168 2.95 10.88 3.65
N VAL A 169 3.78 9.98 3.11
CA VAL A 169 5.25 10.09 3.15
C VAL A 169 5.71 11.33 2.37
N ALA A 170 5.16 11.56 1.17
CA ALA A 170 5.46 12.72 0.36
C ALA A 170 5.02 14.03 1.05
N SER A 171 3.83 14.05 1.68
CA SER A 171 3.34 15.16 2.50
C SER A 171 4.31 15.48 3.64
N THR A 172 4.72 14.46 4.39
CA THR A 172 5.68 14.59 5.50
C THR A 172 7.01 15.18 4.99
N TRP A 173 7.53 14.66 3.86
CA TRP A 173 8.77 15.17 3.27
C TRP A 173 8.65 16.63 2.84
N MET A 174 7.56 17.02 2.15
CA MET A 174 7.34 18.40 1.74
C MET A 174 7.19 19.35 2.94
N GLY A 175 6.45 18.96 3.95
CA GLY A 175 6.28 19.73 5.18
C GLY A 175 7.59 19.97 5.92
N LEU A 176 8.41 18.92 6.05
CA LEU A 176 9.75 19.00 6.62
C LEU A 176 10.68 19.88 5.75
N ARG A 177 10.58 19.81 4.43
CA ARG A 177 11.33 20.67 3.52
C ARG A 177 10.93 22.14 3.67
N ALA A 178 9.63 22.41 3.85
CA ALA A 178 9.13 23.76 4.12
C ALA A 178 9.70 24.31 5.44
N ARG A 179 9.72 23.48 6.48
CA ARG A 179 10.33 23.85 7.77
C ARG A 179 11.79 24.27 7.58
N ARG A 180 12.57 23.50 6.84
CA ARG A 180 13.98 23.79 6.59
C ARG A 180 14.20 25.14 5.88
N TRP A 181 13.29 25.56 4.99
CA TRP A 181 13.33 26.87 4.38
C TRP A 181 13.11 28.01 5.40
N LEU A 182 12.37 27.74 6.48
CA LEU A 182 12.07 28.73 7.51
C LEU A 182 13.18 28.82 8.58
N THR A 183 13.93 27.70 8.83
CA THR A 183 14.93 27.65 9.91
C THR A 183 16.37 27.75 9.40
N ASP A 184 16.70 27.16 8.26
CA ASP A 184 18.07 26.89 7.82
C ASP A 184 18.38 27.50 6.44
N ALA A 185 17.88 28.72 6.13
CA ALA A 185 18.14 29.39 4.86
C ALA A 185 18.93 30.70 5.03
N PRO A 186 20.19 30.64 5.57
CA PRO A 186 21.02 31.82 5.72
C PRO A 186 21.30 32.45 4.35
N GLY A 187 21.29 33.78 4.26
CA GLY A 187 21.56 34.53 3.01
C GLY A 187 20.39 34.62 2.05
N VAL A 188 19.25 33.99 2.34
CA VAL A 188 18.02 34.16 1.53
C VAL A 188 17.16 35.26 2.10
N ALA A 189 16.64 36.17 1.25
CA ALA A 189 15.67 37.15 1.69
C ALA A 189 14.49 36.44 2.39
N MET A 190 14.12 36.94 3.57
CA MET A 190 13.05 36.35 4.40
C MET A 190 11.74 36.18 3.62
N SER A 191 11.42 37.13 2.73
CA SER A 191 10.23 37.08 1.86
C SER A 191 10.25 35.91 0.88
N GLU A 192 11.40 35.55 0.34
CA GLU A 192 11.54 34.42 -0.59
C GLU A 192 11.49 33.07 0.15
N ALA A 193 12.19 32.97 1.30
CA ALA A 193 12.12 31.78 2.15
C ALA A 193 10.67 31.49 2.55
N HIS A 194 9.91 32.49 2.97
CA HIS A 194 8.50 32.35 3.31
C HIS A 194 7.62 31.99 2.10
N ARG A 195 7.89 32.52 0.90
CA ARG A 195 7.16 32.14 -0.31
C ARG A 195 7.40 30.67 -0.68
N ARG A 196 8.66 30.22 -0.68
CA ARG A 196 9.02 28.81 -0.98
C ARG A 196 8.42 27.85 0.04
N ALA A 197 8.59 28.15 1.33
CA ALA A 197 7.99 27.37 2.41
C ALA A 197 6.47 27.31 2.28
N GLY A 198 5.83 28.42 1.92
CA GLY A 198 4.39 28.48 1.75
C GLY A 198 3.85 27.60 0.63
N ARG A 199 4.55 27.52 -0.53
CA ARG A 199 4.19 26.62 -1.63
C ARG A 199 4.34 25.16 -1.21
N LEU A 200 5.42 24.84 -0.50
CA LEU A 200 5.65 23.48 0.01
C LEU A 200 4.61 23.08 1.05
N LEU A 201 4.18 23.99 1.93
CA LEU A 201 3.13 23.71 2.93
C LEU A 201 1.77 23.51 2.28
N LEU A 202 1.44 24.28 1.24
CA LEU A 202 0.21 24.07 0.46
C LEU A 202 0.23 22.68 -0.19
N GLY A 203 1.35 22.32 -0.84
CA GLY A 203 1.52 20.99 -1.43
C GLY A 203 1.52 19.87 -0.40
N ALA A 204 2.16 20.05 0.76
CA ALA A 204 2.13 19.07 1.84
C ALA A 204 0.69 18.85 2.35
N GLY A 205 -0.07 19.93 2.55
CA GLY A 205 -1.48 19.83 2.90
C GLY A 205 -2.30 19.10 1.83
N LEU A 206 -2.12 19.46 0.56
CA LEU A 206 -2.80 18.81 -0.58
C LEU A 206 -2.55 17.29 -0.57
N LEU A 207 -1.29 16.87 -0.44
CA LEU A 207 -0.94 15.44 -0.39
C LEU A 207 -1.51 14.74 0.85
N ALA A 208 -1.55 15.44 2.00
CA ALA A 208 -2.21 14.92 3.20
C ALA A 208 -3.71 14.71 2.98
N GLY A 209 -4.40 15.68 2.38
CA GLY A 209 -5.82 15.56 2.04
C GLY A 209 -6.10 14.46 1.02
N LEU A 210 -5.26 14.34 -0.01
CA LEU A 210 -5.35 13.25 -0.98
C LEU A 210 -5.09 11.88 -0.35
N ALA A 211 -4.15 11.77 0.60
CA ALA A 211 -3.93 10.54 1.35
C ALA A 211 -5.20 10.10 2.10
N LEU A 212 -5.90 11.05 2.72
CA LEU A 212 -7.19 10.80 3.38
C LEU A 212 -8.32 10.50 2.38
N LEU A 213 -8.27 11.07 1.17
CA LEU A 213 -9.22 10.76 0.11
C LEU A 213 -9.07 9.30 -0.38
N PHE A 214 -7.83 8.76 -0.37
CA PHE A 214 -7.57 7.35 -0.67
C PHE A 214 -8.00 6.45 0.50
N ARG A 215 -7.58 6.77 1.72
CA ARG A 215 -7.79 5.96 2.93
C ARG A 215 -8.10 6.87 4.14
N PRO A 216 -9.37 7.05 4.51
CA PRO A 216 -9.73 7.89 5.66
C PRO A 216 -9.21 7.33 7.00
N ASP A 217 -9.03 6.04 7.13
CA ASP A 217 -8.54 5.35 8.34
C ASP A 217 -7.10 5.69 8.73
N ILE A 218 -6.26 6.22 7.81
CA ILE A 218 -4.91 6.69 8.14
C ILE A 218 -4.88 8.12 8.75
N ILE A 219 -6.04 8.70 9.07
CA ILE A 219 -6.14 10.07 9.61
C ILE A 219 -5.25 10.28 10.83
N VAL A 220 -5.19 9.31 11.74
CA VAL A 220 -4.36 9.38 12.94
C VAL A 220 -2.88 9.50 12.56
N ALA A 221 -2.41 8.71 11.60
CA ALA A 221 -1.02 8.74 11.13
C ALA A 221 -0.68 10.09 10.50
N VAL A 222 -1.54 10.59 9.61
CA VAL A 222 -1.36 11.89 8.92
C VAL A 222 -1.38 13.04 9.92
N VAL A 223 -2.31 13.05 10.87
CA VAL A 223 -2.41 14.11 11.89
C VAL A 223 -1.19 14.10 12.80
N LEU A 224 -0.80 12.96 13.37
CA LEU A 224 0.34 12.87 14.28
C LEU A 224 1.65 13.30 13.61
N SER A 225 1.89 12.85 12.38
CA SER A 225 3.06 13.27 11.60
C SER A 225 3.03 14.77 11.30
N SER A 226 1.86 15.30 10.88
CA SER A 226 1.70 16.73 10.57
C SER A 226 1.87 17.62 11.81
N LEU A 227 1.43 17.18 12.98
CA LEU A 227 1.67 17.87 14.24
C LEU A 227 3.17 17.95 14.57
N ALA A 228 3.92 16.86 14.37
CA ALA A 228 5.36 16.85 14.56
C ALA A 228 6.08 17.80 13.59
N VAL A 229 5.68 17.82 12.33
CA VAL A 229 6.20 18.74 11.31
C VAL A 229 5.87 20.19 11.65
N GLY A 230 4.62 20.47 12.01
CA GLY A 230 4.06 21.80 12.22
C GLY A 230 4.30 22.40 13.61
N ALA A 231 4.92 21.66 14.54
CA ALA A 231 5.24 22.17 15.86
C ALA A 231 6.14 23.40 15.78
N GLY A 232 5.68 24.53 16.33
CA GLY A 232 6.34 25.83 16.22
C GLY A 232 5.99 26.65 14.98
N PHE A 233 5.14 26.16 14.08
CA PHE A 233 4.62 26.98 12.98
C PHE A 233 3.64 28.04 13.47
N GLY A 234 3.75 29.26 12.96
CA GLY A 234 2.77 30.31 13.17
C GLY A 234 1.46 30.04 12.37
N TRP A 235 0.45 30.87 12.62
CA TRP A 235 -0.86 30.73 11.99
C TRP A 235 -0.82 30.77 10.45
N VAL A 236 0.00 31.62 9.86
CA VAL A 236 0.11 31.76 8.38
C VAL A 236 0.57 30.44 7.74
N GLN A 237 1.55 29.77 8.35
CA GLN A 237 2.07 28.48 7.88
C GLN A 237 1.02 27.37 8.01
N ARG A 238 0.37 27.28 9.20
CA ARG A 238 -0.70 26.31 9.46
C ARG A 238 -1.88 26.51 8.50
N ARG A 239 -2.30 27.76 8.29
CA ARG A 239 -3.39 28.09 7.36
C ARG A 239 -3.09 27.61 5.94
N ARG A 240 -1.87 27.77 5.43
CA ARG A 240 -1.49 27.29 4.09
C ARG A 240 -1.58 25.76 3.99
N TRP A 241 -1.12 25.07 5.02
CA TRP A 241 -1.24 23.61 5.08
C TRP A 241 -2.72 23.19 5.12
N LEU A 242 -3.54 23.83 5.96
CA LEU A 242 -4.98 23.55 6.07
C LEU A 242 -5.72 23.82 4.75
N ILE A 243 -5.40 24.89 4.04
CA ILE A 243 -5.97 25.17 2.70
C ILE A 243 -5.62 24.03 1.74
N GLY A 244 -4.35 23.61 1.69
CA GLY A 244 -3.95 22.48 0.88
C GLY A 244 -4.70 21.20 1.24
N ALA A 245 -4.81 20.87 2.53
CA ALA A 245 -5.56 19.70 3.00
C ALA A 245 -7.05 19.79 2.63
N GLY A 246 -7.67 20.96 2.78
CA GLY A 246 -9.04 21.20 2.35
C GLY A 246 -9.24 20.95 0.85
N ILE A 247 -8.30 21.42 0.01
CA ILE A 247 -8.34 21.14 -1.43
C ILE A 247 -8.21 19.63 -1.70
N GLY A 248 -7.32 18.94 -0.97
CA GLY A 248 -7.10 17.50 -1.16
C GLY A 248 -8.29 16.63 -0.76
N VAL A 249 -9.08 17.05 0.25
CA VAL A 249 -10.31 16.33 0.65
C VAL A 249 -11.56 16.85 -0.07
N ALA A 250 -11.51 17.97 -0.77
CA ALA A 250 -12.66 18.55 -1.46
C ALA A 250 -13.38 17.58 -2.41
N PRO A 251 -12.69 16.62 -3.10
CA PRO A 251 -13.38 15.64 -3.93
C PRO A 251 -14.38 14.75 -3.20
N TYR A 252 -14.35 14.65 -1.85
CA TYR A 252 -15.45 14.01 -1.11
C TYR A 252 -16.81 14.66 -1.35
N LEU A 253 -16.83 15.94 -1.73
CA LEU A 253 -18.09 16.61 -2.11
C LEU A 253 -18.70 15.96 -3.37
N VAL A 254 -17.88 15.50 -4.30
CA VAL A 254 -18.36 14.76 -5.49
C VAL A 254 -18.99 13.45 -5.04
N LEU A 255 -18.36 12.71 -4.14
CA LEU A 255 -18.92 11.47 -3.59
C LEU A 255 -20.26 11.73 -2.89
N ILE A 256 -20.35 12.77 -2.07
CA ILE A 256 -21.59 13.11 -1.35
C ILE A 256 -22.72 13.46 -2.33
N VAL A 257 -22.40 14.13 -3.42
CA VAL A 257 -23.41 14.48 -4.46
C VAL A 257 -23.83 13.26 -5.26
N THR A 258 -22.89 12.36 -5.62
CA THR A 258 -23.17 11.21 -6.49
C THR A 258 -23.76 10.02 -5.74
N ALA A 259 -23.24 9.70 -4.57
CA ALA A 259 -23.68 8.56 -3.76
C ALA A 259 -24.73 8.93 -2.70
N GLY A 260 -24.80 10.21 -2.31
CA GLY A 260 -25.57 10.64 -1.16
C GLY A 260 -24.79 10.58 0.16
N LEU A 261 -25.06 11.50 1.08
CA LEU A 261 -24.36 11.61 2.36
C LEU A 261 -24.54 10.33 3.22
N GLY A 262 -25.75 9.75 3.23
CA GLY A 262 -26.05 8.54 4.00
C GLY A 262 -25.22 7.34 3.55
N ASN A 263 -25.18 7.06 2.25
CA ASN A 263 -24.38 5.96 1.69
C ASN A 263 -22.88 6.19 1.87
N ALA A 264 -22.40 7.43 1.71
CA ALA A 264 -21.00 7.75 1.94
C ALA A 264 -20.59 7.51 3.41
N ILE A 265 -21.42 7.90 4.38
CA ILE A 265 -21.14 7.63 5.82
C ILE A 265 -21.22 6.12 6.09
N ARG A 266 -22.25 5.44 5.57
CA ARG A 266 -22.41 4.00 5.77
C ARG A 266 -21.19 3.23 5.23
N GLY A 267 -20.83 3.40 3.96
CA GLY A 267 -19.76 2.64 3.32
C GLY A 267 -18.34 2.98 3.80
N MET A 268 -18.08 4.23 4.22
CA MET A 268 -16.75 4.61 4.70
C MET A 268 -16.56 4.47 6.21
N LEU A 269 -17.63 4.46 7.00
CA LEU A 269 -17.51 4.47 8.46
C LEU A 269 -18.28 3.33 9.12
N ILE A 270 -19.59 3.15 8.80
CA ILE A 270 -20.43 2.18 9.53
C ILE A 270 -20.00 0.76 9.16
N GLU A 271 -20.05 0.42 7.90
CA GLU A 271 -19.69 -0.92 7.40
C GLU A 271 -18.26 -1.33 7.79
N PRO A 272 -17.18 -0.57 7.46
CA PRO A 272 -15.82 -1.02 7.72
C PRO A 272 -15.42 -0.99 9.20
N VAL A 273 -16.03 -0.12 10.03
CA VAL A 273 -15.62 0.04 11.43
C VAL A 273 -16.45 -0.82 12.39
N PHE A 274 -17.74 -1.00 12.11
CA PHE A 274 -18.67 -1.65 13.03
C PHE A 274 -19.17 -2.99 12.51
N GLU A 275 -19.62 -3.09 11.26
CA GLU A 275 -20.25 -4.29 10.72
C GLU A 275 -19.20 -5.34 10.30
N LEU A 276 -18.18 -4.96 9.55
CA LEU A 276 -17.12 -5.86 9.07
C LEU A 276 -16.08 -6.25 10.11
N ARG A 277 -16.00 -5.54 11.22
CA ARG A 277 -14.90 -5.72 12.17
C ARG A 277 -14.82 -7.14 12.73
N GLY A 278 -15.94 -7.77 13.02
CA GLY A 278 -16.01 -9.13 13.54
C GLY A 278 -15.47 -10.15 12.54
N GLY A 279 -15.87 -10.03 11.28
CA GLY A 279 -15.47 -10.92 10.19
C GLY A 279 -14.04 -10.71 9.69
N ARG A 280 -13.39 -9.60 10.06
CA ARG A 280 -12.03 -9.26 9.56
C ARG A 280 -10.94 -9.19 10.61
N THR A 281 -11.27 -9.14 11.90
CA THR A 281 -10.26 -9.09 12.97
C THR A 281 -9.63 -10.47 13.17
N LEU A 282 -8.30 -10.54 13.18
CA LEU A 282 -7.56 -11.77 13.47
C LEU A 282 -7.00 -11.79 14.89
N PRO A 283 -6.73 -12.99 15.46
CA PRO A 283 -6.15 -13.13 16.80
C PRO A 283 -4.80 -12.42 16.95
N ARG A 284 -4.55 -11.91 18.16
CA ARG A 284 -3.30 -11.24 18.55
C ARG A 284 -2.70 -11.92 19.78
N PRO A 285 -1.41 -12.32 19.73
CA PRO A 285 -0.49 -12.30 18.58
C PRO A 285 -0.93 -13.26 17.46
N PRO A 286 -0.30 -13.21 16.25
CA PRO A 286 -0.65 -14.10 15.16
C PRO A 286 -0.55 -15.57 15.59
N SER A 287 -1.65 -16.31 15.47
CA SER A 287 -1.72 -17.74 15.80
C SER A 287 -2.40 -18.55 14.70
N TRP A 288 -2.59 -17.94 13.54
CA TRP A 288 -3.29 -18.52 12.42
C TRP A 288 -2.35 -19.31 11.51
N SER A 289 -2.77 -20.53 11.10
CA SER A 289 -1.97 -21.41 10.25
C SER A 289 -1.78 -20.91 8.81
N GLN A 290 -2.70 -20.08 8.32
CA GLN A 290 -2.65 -19.50 6.97
C GLN A 290 -2.03 -18.10 6.95
N PHE A 291 -1.00 -17.88 7.74
CA PHE A 291 -0.30 -16.60 7.86
C PHE A 291 0.39 -16.14 6.58
N ASP A 292 0.75 -17.07 5.71
CA ASP A 292 1.45 -16.81 4.45
C ASP A 292 0.56 -16.10 3.44
N GLY A 293 1.07 -15.04 2.80
CA GLY A 293 0.43 -14.37 1.68
C GLY A 293 0.52 -15.17 0.38
N ALA A 294 -0.17 -14.72 -0.66
CA ALA A 294 -0.20 -15.40 -1.96
C ALA A 294 1.21 -15.65 -2.53
N LEU A 295 2.08 -14.63 -2.50
CA LEU A 295 3.46 -14.74 -2.99
C LEU A 295 4.31 -15.74 -2.20
N GLN A 296 4.13 -15.82 -0.88
CA GLN A 296 4.86 -16.76 -0.02
C GLN A 296 4.36 -18.19 -0.22
N LYS A 297 3.06 -18.39 -0.41
CA LYS A 297 2.49 -19.73 -0.68
C LYS A 297 3.09 -20.34 -1.94
N VAL A 298 3.14 -19.59 -3.03
CA VAL A 298 3.71 -20.11 -4.28
C VAL A 298 5.24 -20.28 -4.19
N ALA A 299 5.96 -19.38 -3.51
CA ALA A 299 7.39 -19.54 -3.27
C ALA A 299 7.70 -20.80 -2.43
N SER A 300 6.83 -21.16 -1.47
CA SER A 300 7.02 -22.35 -0.63
C SER A 300 6.81 -23.66 -1.38
N LEU A 301 5.97 -23.68 -2.42
CA LEU A 301 5.73 -24.87 -3.24
C LEU A 301 6.97 -25.32 -4.05
N ARG A 302 7.95 -24.46 -4.23
CA ARG A 302 9.15 -24.72 -5.05
C ARG A 302 10.43 -24.93 -4.26
N GLU A 303 10.36 -24.99 -2.93
CA GLU A 303 11.47 -25.21 -2.00
C GLU A 303 12.81 -24.65 -2.49
N PRO A 304 13.00 -23.31 -2.56
CA PRO A 304 14.34 -22.83 -2.72
C PRO A 304 15.11 -23.13 -1.43
N ASP A 305 16.21 -23.86 -1.54
CA ASP A 305 17.13 -24.07 -0.43
C ASP A 305 17.61 -22.72 0.09
N TRP A 306 17.05 -22.32 1.23
CA TRP A 306 17.52 -21.12 1.91
C TRP A 306 18.75 -21.49 2.74
N ALA A 307 19.90 -21.02 2.28
CA ALA A 307 21.20 -21.40 2.85
C ALA A 307 21.43 -20.91 4.29
N LEU A 308 20.63 -19.94 4.77
CA LEU A 308 20.76 -19.39 6.11
C LEU A 308 19.74 -19.99 7.07
N PRO A 309 20.09 -20.21 8.35
CA PRO A 309 19.14 -20.64 9.36
C PRO A 309 17.97 -19.64 9.44
N ALA A 310 16.74 -20.15 9.40
CA ALA A 310 15.54 -19.36 9.53
C ALA A 310 14.52 -20.07 10.43
N MET A 311 13.76 -19.29 11.19
CA MET A 311 12.60 -19.78 11.90
C MET A 311 11.51 -20.22 10.90
N SER A 312 10.58 -21.07 11.33
CA SER A 312 9.37 -21.37 10.55
C SER A 312 8.56 -20.08 10.27
N SER A 313 7.81 -20.07 9.17
CA SER A 313 7.03 -18.89 8.76
C SER A 313 6.10 -18.37 9.86
N PRO A 314 5.33 -19.19 10.61
CA PRO A 314 4.53 -18.70 11.72
C PRO A 314 5.37 -18.03 12.83
N ASN A 315 6.54 -18.59 13.15
CA ASN A 315 7.42 -17.99 14.17
C ASN A 315 8.02 -16.66 13.70
N GLN A 316 8.35 -16.54 12.40
CA GLN A 316 8.76 -15.26 11.83
C GLN A 316 7.65 -14.21 11.94
N GLY A 317 6.41 -14.59 11.63
CA GLY A 317 5.24 -13.73 11.77
C GLY A 317 5.02 -13.28 13.21
N PHE A 318 5.16 -14.21 14.17
CA PHE A 318 5.05 -13.91 15.60
C PHE A 318 6.12 -12.90 16.05
N VAL A 319 7.38 -13.11 15.69
CA VAL A 319 8.46 -12.19 16.02
C VAL A 319 8.25 -10.83 15.33
N TRP A 320 7.82 -10.83 14.08
CA TRP A 320 7.56 -9.61 13.34
C TRP A 320 6.46 -8.75 13.97
N PHE A 321 5.40 -9.39 14.46
CA PHE A 321 4.31 -8.71 15.15
C PHE A 321 4.79 -7.88 16.36
N PHE A 322 5.74 -8.40 17.15
CA PHE A 322 6.32 -7.65 18.27
C PHE A 322 7.44 -6.69 17.86
N LEU A 323 8.21 -7.05 16.84
CA LEU A 323 9.28 -6.20 16.31
C LEU A 323 8.74 -4.87 15.78
N LEU A 324 7.60 -4.89 15.08
CA LEU A 324 7.01 -3.71 14.47
C LEU A 324 6.71 -2.59 15.51
N PRO A 325 5.91 -2.81 16.56
CA PRO A 325 5.65 -1.77 17.55
C PRO A 325 6.90 -1.39 18.35
N ALA A 326 7.83 -2.33 18.59
CA ALA A 326 9.10 -2.04 19.24
C ALA A 326 9.95 -1.07 18.41
N VAL A 327 10.05 -1.26 17.10
CA VAL A 327 10.78 -0.35 16.21
C VAL A 327 10.07 1.00 16.11
N VAL A 328 8.74 1.02 16.01
CA VAL A 328 7.98 2.28 16.01
C VAL A 328 8.24 3.06 17.31
N ALA A 329 8.13 2.40 18.47
CA ALA A 329 8.41 3.02 19.77
C ALA A 329 9.85 3.53 19.87
N PHE A 330 10.81 2.76 19.36
CA PHE A 330 12.22 3.16 19.31
C PHE A 330 12.44 4.42 18.45
N VAL A 331 11.87 4.47 17.25
CA VAL A 331 11.99 5.64 16.36
C VAL A 331 11.36 6.88 17.00
N VAL A 332 10.16 6.74 17.61
CA VAL A 332 9.49 7.81 18.33
C VAL A 332 10.33 8.28 19.54
N ALA A 333 10.83 7.35 20.34
CA ALA A 333 11.61 7.66 21.53
C ALA A 333 12.92 8.40 21.18
N VAL A 334 13.66 7.94 20.16
CA VAL A 334 14.87 8.61 19.68
C VAL A 334 14.53 9.98 19.12
N GLY A 335 13.48 10.10 18.31
CA GLY A 335 13.02 11.37 17.76
C GLY A 335 12.62 12.37 18.87
N TRP A 336 11.85 11.91 19.84
CA TRP A 336 11.41 12.71 20.99
C TRP A 336 12.57 13.16 21.87
N TRP A 337 13.46 12.23 22.24
CA TRP A 337 14.68 12.55 23.02
C TRP A 337 15.51 13.60 22.31
N ARG A 338 15.74 13.47 21.02
CA ARG A 338 16.58 14.39 20.25
C ARG A 338 15.91 15.75 20.01
N VAL A 339 14.59 15.79 19.77
CA VAL A 339 13.84 17.06 19.64
C VAL A 339 13.85 17.86 20.93
N ARG A 340 13.84 17.19 22.10
CA ARG A 340 13.97 17.90 23.39
C ARG A 340 15.35 18.51 23.58
N ALA A 341 16.41 17.83 23.13
CA ALA A 341 17.78 18.31 23.21
C ALA A 341 18.08 19.41 22.18
N GLU A 342 17.53 19.30 20.99
CA GLU A 342 17.78 20.19 19.85
C GLU A 342 16.45 20.47 19.09
N PRO A 343 15.60 21.39 19.61
CA PRO A 343 14.24 21.60 19.09
C PRO A 343 14.16 22.02 17.63
N ASP A 344 15.15 22.75 17.14
CA ASP A 344 15.20 23.29 15.79
C ASP A 344 16.01 22.43 14.82
N ALA A 345 16.68 21.39 15.31
CA ALA A 345 17.48 20.53 14.46
C ALA A 345 16.60 19.70 13.50
N TRP A 346 17.04 19.64 12.24
CA TRP A 346 16.32 18.97 11.15
C TRP A 346 16.10 17.46 11.39
N ARG A 347 17.18 16.72 11.69
CA ARG A 347 17.14 15.26 11.82
C ARG A 347 16.22 14.75 12.93
N PRO A 348 16.27 15.27 14.16
CA PRO A 348 15.35 14.91 15.22
C PRO A 348 13.89 15.06 14.80
N ARG A 349 13.59 16.12 14.08
CA ARG A 349 12.23 16.40 13.63
C ARG A 349 11.75 15.40 12.58
N VAL A 350 12.64 14.97 11.66
CA VAL A 350 12.34 13.90 10.69
C VAL A 350 12.03 12.59 11.42
N LEU A 351 12.87 12.19 12.41
CA LEU A 351 12.65 10.98 13.21
C LEU A 351 11.29 11.01 13.90
N LEU A 352 10.97 12.10 14.56
CA LEU A 352 9.71 12.21 15.29
C LEU A 352 8.50 12.17 14.33
N ALA A 353 8.56 12.87 13.22
CA ALA A 353 7.46 12.91 12.25
C ALA A 353 7.20 11.54 11.62
N VAL A 354 8.26 10.81 11.21
CA VAL A 354 8.13 9.47 10.62
C VAL A 354 7.75 8.43 11.68
N GLY A 355 8.32 8.52 12.89
CA GLY A 355 7.94 7.65 14.00
C GLY A 355 6.46 7.78 14.36
N LEU A 356 5.95 9.01 14.40
CA LEU A 356 4.52 9.29 14.67
C LEU A 356 3.62 8.89 13.49
N LEU A 357 4.09 8.97 12.23
CA LEU A 357 3.40 8.40 11.09
C LEU A 357 3.24 6.88 11.29
N GLY A 358 4.34 6.18 11.60
CA GLY A 358 4.32 4.75 11.88
C GLY A 358 3.42 4.38 13.06
N LEU A 359 3.43 5.18 14.15
CA LEU A 359 2.57 4.96 15.31
C LEU A 359 1.09 5.01 14.94
N GLY A 360 0.68 5.98 14.13
CA GLY A 360 -0.71 6.11 13.68
C GLY A 360 -1.14 5.01 12.72
N MET A 361 -0.21 4.28 12.10
CA MET A 361 -0.49 3.14 11.21
C MET A 361 -0.65 1.80 11.97
N LEU A 362 -0.14 1.67 13.21
CA LEU A 362 -0.16 0.41 13.98
C LEU A 362 -1.55 -0.22 14.14
N PRO A 363 -2.65 0.52 14.31
CA PRO A 363 -3.98 -0.08 14.45
C PRO A 363 -4.34 -1.05 13.32
N GLN A 364 -3.90 -0.79 12.09
CA GLN A 364 -4.14 -1.67 10.95
C GLN A 364 -3.45 -3.03 11.11
N ALA A 365 -2.17 -3.05 11.51
CA ALA A 365 -1.44 -4.30 11.78
C ALA A 365 -1.99 -5.05 13.01
N PHE A 366 -2.54 -4.33 13.99
CA PHE A 366 -3.13 -4.96 15.18
C PHE A 366 -4.54 -5.50 14.93
N GLN A 367 -5.29 -4.91 14.01
CA GLN A 367 -6.61 -5.42 13.66
C GLN A 367 -6.49 -6.73 12.89
N ARG A 368 -5.55 -6.81 11.95
CA ARG A 368 -5.35 -7.98 11.10
C ARG A 368 -3.84 -8.29 10.99
N PRO A 369 -3.26 -9.04 11.94
CA PRO A 369 -1.83 -9.32 11.99
C PRO A 369 -1.42 -10.47 11.05
N ASP A 370 -1.88 -10.49 9.81
CA ASP A 370 -1.35 -11.35 8.76
C ASP A 370 -0.08 -10.76 8.12
N SER A 371 0.58 -11.52 7.26
CA SER A 371 1.84 -11.11 6.62
C SER A 371 1.69 -9.85 5.77
N THR A 372 0.56 -9.69 5.10
CA THR A 372 0.27 -8.56 4.22
C THR A 372 0.10 -7.26 5.01
N HIS A 373 -0.74 -7.26 6.05
CA HIS A 373 -0.96 -6.07 6.87
C HIS A 373 0.26 -5.69 7.70
N LEU A 374 1.02 -6.69 8.18
CA LEU A 374 2.30 -6.43 8.84
C LEU A 374 3.29 -5.77 7.87
N ALA A 375 3.39 -6.23 6.62
CA ALA A 375 4.27 -5.62 5.62
C ALA A 375 3.84 -4.19 5.27
N TRP A 376 2.55 -3.94 5.06
CA TRP A 376 1.99 -2.63 4.76
C TRP A 376 2.32 -1.58 5.83
N VAL A 377 2.17 -1.94 7.10
CA VAL A 377 2.49 -1.02 8.20
C VAL A 377 3.99 -0.91 8.40
N SER A 378 4.76 -1.98 8.15
CA SER A 378 6.21 -2.02 8.36
C SER A 378 7.01 -1.25 7.30
N CYS A 379 6.49 -1.08 6.08
CA CYS A 379 7.23 -0.52 4.93
C CYS A 379 7.80 0.90 5.19
N VAL A 380 7.20 1.67 6.10
CA VAL A 380 7.73 2.97 6.51
C VAL A 380 8.62 2.86 7.75
N PRO A 381 8.13 2.42 8.95
CA PRO A 381 8.92 2.48 10.17
C PRO A 381 10.14 1.54 10.18
N LEU A 382 10.03 0.30 9.66
CA LEU A 382 11.18 -0.59 9.62
C LEU A 382 12.20 -0.14 8.57
N ALA A 383 11.76 0.29 7.38
CA ALA A 383 12.66 0.84 6.38
C ALA A 383 13.34 2.13 6.86
N PHE A 384 12.74 2.87 7.80
CA PHE A 384 13.31 4.07 8.40
C PHE A 384 14.20 3.79 9.62
N ALA A 385 14.16 2.60 10.20
CA ALA A 385 14.94 2.22 11.38
C ALA A 385 16.47 2.50 11.26
N PRO A 386 17.12 2.34 10.08
CA PRO A 386 18.55 2.67 9.94
C PRO A 386 18.86 4.12 10.32
N ALA A 387 17.94 5.06 10.11
CA ALA A 387 18.11 6.45 10.46
C ALA A 387 18.12 6.66 11.98
N ALA A 388 17.21 5.98 12.69
CA ALA A 388 17.14 6.06 14.16
C ALA A 388 18.39 5.44 14.82
N VAL A 389 18.83 4.26 14.35
CA VAL A 389 20.05 3.60 14.83
C VAL A 389 21.28 4.48 14.56
N ALA A 390 21.39 5.06 13.36
CA ALA A 390 22.48 5.96 13.02
C ALA A 390 22.49 7.23 13.89
N GLU A 391 21.31 7.75 14.26
CA GLU A 391 21.22 8.91 15.15
C GLU A 391 21.71 8.58 16.56
N VAL A 392 21.38 7.41 17.10
CA VAL A 392 21.89 6.94 18.40
C VAL A 392 23.42 6.82 18.37
N PHE A 393 23.98 6.15 17.36
CA PHE A 393 25.44 5.98 17.26
C PHE A 393 26.21 7.30 17.15
N ARG A 394 25.62 8.33 16.54
CA ARG A 394 26.23 9.68 16.49
C ARG A 394 26.41 10.32 17.85
N HIS A 395 25.61 9.95 18.83
CA HIS A 395 25.62 10.52 20.19
C HIS A 395 26.32 9.63 21.20
N LEU A 396 26.71 8.42 20.84
CA LEU A 396 27.55 7.57 21.67
C LEU A 396 28.99 8.13 21.71
N ARG A 397 29.62 8.04 22.88
CA ARG A 397 30.95 8.61 23.14
C ARG A 397 32.11 7.97 22.35
N PRO A 398 32.15 6.65 22.07
CA PRO A 398 33.24 6.05 21.32
C PRO A 398 33.38 6.64 19.91
N GLU A 399 34.54 7.21 19.59
CA GLU A 399 34.81 7.85 18.30
C GLU A 399 34.66 6.89 17.12
N ALA A 400 35.06 5.62 17.32
CA ALA A 400 34.91 4.57 16.31
C ALA A 400 33.41 4.36 15.92
N LEU A 401 32.50 4.38 16.89
CA LEU A 401 31.05 4.28 16.63
C LEU A 401 30.51 5.53 15.93
N ARG A 402 31.05 6.71 16.23
CA ARG A 402 30.66 7.93 15.51
C ARG A 402 31.11 7.91 14.04
N ARG A 403 32.31 7.41 13.75
CA ARG A 403 32.85 7.32 12.38
C ARG A 403 32.13 6.26 11.52
N HIS A 404 31.81 5.11 12.09
CA HIS A 404 31.23 3.96 11.37
C HIS A 404 29.73 3.80 11.60
N GLY A 405 29.09 4.63 12.42
CA GLY A 405 27.69 4.47 12.86
C GLY A 405 26.68 4.32 11.74
N SER A 406 26.86 5.06 10.61
CA SER A 406 25.96 4.90 9.44
C SER A 406 26.09 3.53 8.77
N SER A 407 27.28 2.95 8.75
CA SER A 407 27.50 1.61 8.17
C SER A 407 26.98 0.53 9.09
N VAL A 408 27.26 0.64 10.39
CA VAL A 408 26.76 -0.31 11.40
C VAL A 408 25.23 -0.27 11.42
N ALA A 409 24.62 0.91 11.43
CA ALA A 409 23.17 1.08 11.39
C ALA A 409 22.56 0.44 10.12
N ALA A 410 23.17 0.67 8.96
CA ALA A 410 22.71 0.08 7.69
C ALA A 410 22.76 -1.46 7.73
N ILE A 411 23.89 -2.02 8.18
CA ILE A 411 24.09 -3.48 8.25
C ILE A 411 23.14 -4.08 9.29
N SER A 412 23.09 -3.55 10.52
CA SER A 412 22.27 -4.10 11.61
C SER A 412 20.79 -4.20 11.22
N VAL A 413 20.27 -3.19 10.53
CA VAL A 413 18.86 -3.21 10.14
C VAL A 413 18.61 -4.12 8.93
N LEU A 414 19.55 -4.22 7.98
CA LEU A 414 19.43 -5.17 6.86
C LEU A 414 19.57 -6.64 7.28
N LEU A 415 20.06 -6.93 8.49
CA LEU A 415 20.00 -8.27 9.05
C LEU A 415 18.56 -8.70 9.41
N ILE A 416 17.63 -7.76 9.63
CA ILE A 416 16.23 -8.10 9.93
C ILE A 416 15.58 -8.86 8.78
N PRO A 417 15.53 -8.34 7.53
CA PRO A 417 14.92 -9.06 6.42
C PRO A 417 15.70 -10.32 6.03
N LEU A 418 16.99 -10.40 6.39
CA LEU A 418 17.83 -11.54 6.05
C LEU A 418 17.73 -12.69 7.05
N LEU A 419 17.61 -12.41 8.36
CA LEU A 419 17.71 -13.40 9.43
C LEU A 419 16.44 -13.53 10.28
N VAL A 420 15.64 -12.46 10.40
CA VAL A 420 14.46 -12.46 11.28
C VAL A 420 13.18 -12.84 10.52
N ILE A 421 12.97 -12.23 9.36
CA ILE A 421 11.78 -12.43 8.52
C ILE A 421 12.13 -12.76 7.06
N PRO A 422 13.11 -13.66 6.78
CA PRO A 422 13.55 -13.92 5.41
C PRO A 422 12.44 -14.51 4.54
N HIS A 423 11.55 -15.34 5.07
CA HIS A 423 10.47 -15.94 4.33
C HIS A 423 9.54 -14.89 3.69
N PHE A 424 9.25 -13.81 4.42
CA PHE A 424 8.36 -12.73 3.96
C PHE A 424 9.09 -11.62 3.18
N THR A 425 10.41 -11.67 3.09
CA THR A 425 11.22 -10.61 2.48
C THR A 425 12.25 -11.19 1.52
N THR A 426 13.47 -11.44 2.00
CA THR A 426 14.65 -11.77 1.17
C THR A 426 14.47 -13.07 0.40
N ARG A 427 13.94 -14.12 1.02
CA ARG A 427 13.71 -15.41 0.37
C ARG A 427 12.72 -15.28 -0.77
N THR A 428 11.54 -14.72 -0.50
CA THR A 428 10.50 -14.47 -1.51
C THR A 428 11.04 -13.57 -2.63
N TYR A 429 11.77 -12.50 -2.28
CA TYR A 429 12.38 -11.62 -3.28
C TYR A 429 13.39 -12.36 -4.18
N VAL A 430 14.30 -13.14 -3.60
CA VAL A 430 15.30 -13.92 -4.36
C VAL A 430 14.62 -14.95 -5.24
N ASP A 431 13.58 -15.59 -4.74
CA ASP A 431 12.79 -16.54 -5.52
C ASP A 431 12.15 -15.84 -6.73
N LEU A 432 11.44 -14.74 -6.56
CA LEU A 432 10.86 -13.96 -7.66
C LEU A 432 11.90 -13.54 -8.72
N VAL A 433 13.11 -13.13 -8.29
CA VAL A 433 14.19 -12.78 -9.22
C VAL A 433 14.68 -14.01 -10.01
N ARG A 434 14.88 -15.16 -9.34
CA ARG A 434 15.28 -16.41 -9.98
C ARG A 434 14.23 -16.86 -11.00
N GLN A 435 13.00 -16.79 -10.62
CA GLN A 435 11.85 -17.13 -11.42
C GLN A 435 11.81 -16.27 -12.70
N GLY A 436 11.88 -14.97 -12.56
CA GLY A 436 11.94 -14.07 -13.71
C GLY A 436 13.15 -14.31 -14.63
N ALA A 437 14.31 -14.67 -14.06
CA ALA A 437 15.53 -14.95 -14.82
C ALA A 437 15.47 -16.28 -15.60
N ARG A 438 14.77 -17.28 -15.08
CA ARG A 438 14.63 -18.61 -15.71
C ARG A 438 13.45 -18.71 -16.67
N ASP A 439 12.64 -17.66 -16.79
CA ASP A 439 11.38 -17.65 -17.55
C ASP A 439 10.38 -18.75 -17.08
N GLU A 440 10.42 -19.08 -15.81
CA GLU A 440 9.47 -20.01 -15.23
C GLU A 440 8.09 -19.36 -15.13
N VAL A 441 7.03 -20.14 -15.33
CA VAL A 441 5.64 -19.64 -15.23
C VAL A 441 5.17 -19.74 -13.78
N PHE A 442 4.68 -18.63 -13.24
CA PHE A 442 4.20 -18.51 -11.85
C PHE A 442 2.75 -18.11 -11.73
N GLY A 443 2.13 -17.85 -12.85
CA GLY A 443 0.72 -17.65 -12.99
C GLY A 443 0.30 -18.26 -14.32
N TRP A 444 -0.78 -19.01 -14.27
CA TRP A 444 -1.42 -19.59 -15.45
C TRP A 444 -2.43 -18.58 -15.99
N PRO A 445 -2.25 -18.10 -17.22
CA PRO A 445 -3.15 -17.12 -17.79
C PRO A 445 -4.52 -17.73 -18.09
N VAL A 446 -5.56 -16.96 -17.83
CA VAL A 446 -6.92 -17.17 -18.35
C VAL A 446 -7.30 -15.93 -19.15
N GLU A 447 -7.95 -16.14 -20.31
CA GLU A 447 -8.20 -15.07 -21.29
C GLU A 447 -9.63 -15.09 -21.79
N HIS A 448 -10.23 -13.91 -21.93
CA HIS A 448 -11.51 -13.71 -22.57
C HIS A 448 -11.58 -12.29 -23.15
N ASP A 449 -12.08 -12.16 -24.39
CA ASP A 449 -12.27 -10.87 -25.08
C ASP A 449 -11.08 -9.89 -25.00
N GLY A 450 -9.86 -10.44 -25.17
CA GLY A 450 -8.62 -9.68 -25.11
C GLY A 450 -8.19 -9.27 -23.68
N ARG A 451 -8.93 -9.67 -22.66
CA ARG A 451 -8.59 -9.52 -21.26
C ARG A 451 -7.86 -10.75 -20.75
N ARG A 452 -6.91 -10.54 -19.83
CA ARG A 452 -6.11 -11.61 -19.24
C ARG A 452 -6.04 -11.44 -17.74
N PHE A 453 -6.14 -12.56 -17.02
CA PHE A 453 -5.86 -12.65 -15.60
C PHE A 453 -4.91 -13.82 -15.31
N PHE A 454 -4.22 -13.85 -14.17
CA PHE A 454 -3.29 -14.93 -13.81
C PHE A 454 -3.75 -15.63 -12.54
N LEU A 455 -3.84 -16.95 -12.58
CA LEU A 455 -4.18 -17.82 -11.46
C LEU A 455 -2.96 -18.60 -10.96
N GLY A 456 -2.91 -18.94 -9.68
CA GLY A 456 -1.77 -19.59 -9.03
C GLY A 456 -1.80 -21.13 -9.08
N SER A 457 -2.83 -21.71 -9.68
CA SER A 457 -2.98 -23.14 -9.88
C SER A 457 -3.32 -23.41 -11.35
N GLU A 458 -2.60 -24.35 -11.95
CA GLU A 458 -2.85 -24.78 -13.33
C GLU A 458 -4.25 -25.39 -13.46
N ASP A 459 -4.64 -26.24 -12.50
CA ASP A 459 -5.93 -26.92 -12.50
C ASP A 459 -7.10 -25.94 -12.43
N ILE A 460 -6.99 -24.92 -11.56
CA ILE A 460 -8.00 -23.88 -11.46
C ILE A 460 -8.04 -23.05 -12.75
N ALA A 461 -6.88 -22.74 -13.33
CA ALA A 461 -6.82 -21.97 -14.58
C ALA A 461 -7.44 -22.74 -15.75
N GLN A 462 -7.21 -24.04 -15.84
CA GLN A 462 -7.83 -24.90 -16.86
C GLN A 462 -9.35 -24.95 -16.67
N ALA A 463 -9.84 -25.14 -15.45
CA ALA A 463 -11.28 -25.15 -15.15
C ALA A 463 -11.95 -23.80 -15.50
N VAL A 464 -11.30 -22.69 -15.14
CA VAL A 464 -11.79 -21.33 -15.47
C VAL A 464 -11.77 -21.08 -16.97
N GLN A 465 -10.70 -21.46 -17.68
CA GLN A 465 -10.64 -21.29 -19.13
C GLN A 465 -11.71 -22.12 -19.84
N GLN A 466 -11.90 -23.37 -19.42
CA GLN A 466 -12.98 -24.21 -19.94
C GLN A 466 -14.35 -23.58 -19.70
N MET A 467 -14.59 -23.06 -18.49
CA MET A 467 -15.83 -22.34 -18.16
C MET A 467 -16.05 -21.15 -19.09
N ILE A 468 -15.00 -20.34 -19.31
CA ILE A 468 -15.07 -19.18 -20.21
C ILE A 468 -15.41 -19.61 -21.64
N ASP A 469 -14.71 -20.63 -22.17
CA ASP A 469 -14.86 -21.07 -23.54
C ASP A 469 -16.25 -21.70 -23.83
N GLU A 470 -16.85 -22.35 -22.82
CA GLU A 470 -18.15 -23.03 -22.97
C GLU A 470 -19.34 -22.10 -22.64
N ILE A 471 -19.20 -21.23 -21.65
CA ILE A 471 -20.29 -20.38 -21.15
C ILE A 471 -20.27 -18.99 -21.79
N GLY A 472 -19.08 -18.41 -22.03
CA GLY A 472 -18.96 -17.08 -22.63
C GLY A 472 -19.81 -16.86 -23.88
N PRO A 473 -19.77 -17.77 -24.88
CA PRO A 473 -20.59 -17.65 -26.09
C PRO A 473 -22.12 -17.72 -25.87
N ARG A 474 -22.58 -18.13 -24.69
CA ARG A 474 -23.99 -18.22 -24.32
C ARG A 474 -24.52 -17.00 -23.58
N MET A 475 -23.59 -16.15 -23.09
CA MET A 475 -23.91 -14.91 -22.38
C MET A 475 -24.15 -13.78 -23.37
N GLU A 476 -25.19 -12.99 -23.14
CA GLU A 476 -25.53 -11.84 -24.00
C GLU A 476 -25.09 -10.53 -23.32
N PRO A 477 -24.55 -9.57 -24.06
CA PRO A 477 -24.18 -8.26 -23.51
C PRO A 477 -25.34 -7.60 -22.73
N GLY A 478 -25.03 -7.06 -21.56
CA GLY A 478 -25.99 -6.41 -20.68
C GLY A 478 -26.73 -7.34 -19.72
N GLN A 479 -26.59 -8.67 -19.85
CA GLN A 479 -27.09 -9.60 -18.83
C GLN A 479 -26.39 -9.42 -17.49
N ARG A 480 -27.08 -9.74 -16.39
CA ARG A 480 -26.59 -9.60 -15.03
C ARG A 480 -25.89 -10.87 -14.56
N LEU A 481 -24.60 -10.76 -14.21
CA LEU A 481 -23.78 -11.83 -13.67
C LEU A 481 -23.56 -11.62 -12.17
N VAL A 482 -23.78 -12.65 -11.36
CA VAL A 482 -23.33 -12.70 -9.96
C VAL A 482 -22.18 -13.72 -9.85
N VAL A 483 -21.06 -13.28 -9.28
CA VAL A 483 -19.93 -14.12 -8.90
C VAL A 483 -19.90 -14.22 -7.37
N GLY A 484 -19.89 -15.43 -6.84
CA GLY A 484 -19.94 -15.65 -5.39
C GLY A 484 -19.31 -16.98 -4.97
N THR A 485 -19.43 -17.27 -3.67
CA THR A 485 -19.09 -18.58 -3.09
C THR A 485 -20.19 -19.59 -3.37
N ALA A 486 -19.85 -20.88 -3.42
CA ALA A 486 -20.83 -21.95 -3.65
C ALA A 486 -21.87 -22.07 -2.51
N ASP A 487 -21.48 -21.74 -1.29
CA ASP A 487 -22.39 -21.54 -0.17
C ASP A 487 -22.45 -20.05 0.19
N LEU A 488 -23.50 -19.38 -0.24
CA LEU A 488 -23.68 -17.92 -0.05
C LEU A 488 -23.91 -17.51 1.42
N ARG A 489 -24.10 -18.46 2.33
CA ARG A 489 -24.08 -18.18 3.79
C ARG A 489 -22.68 -17.85 4.28
N LYS A 490 -21.65 -18.25 3.55
CA LYS A 490 -20.24 -18.06 3.90
C LYS A 490 -19.52 -17.28 2.79
N THR A 491 -19.28 -16.02 3.01
CA THR A 491 -18.70 -15.09 2.03
C THR A 491 -17.27 -14.62 2.40
N PRO A 492 -16.29 -15.52 2.65
CA PRO A 492 -14.97 -15.12 3.13
C PRO A 492 -14.11 -14.51 2.04
N TYR A 493 -14.40 -14.82 0.77
CA TYR A 493 -13.60 -14.43 -0.38
C TYR A 493 -14.46 -14.48 -1.66
N SER A 494 -14.05 -13.74 -2.70
CA SER A 494 -14.75 -13.73 -3.99
C SER A 494 -13.74 -13.79 -5.15
N ASP A 495 -14.15 -14.43 -6.24
CA ASP A 495 -13.39 -14.48 -7.49
C ASP A 495 -13.76 -13.30 -8.40
N ALA A 496 -13.69 -12.07 -7.87
CA ALA A 496 -14.10 -10.83 -8.51
C ALA A 496 -13.46 -10.60 -9.89
N TYR A 497 -12.31 -11.23 -10.17
CA TYR A 497 -11.65 -11.16 -11.49
C TYR A 497 -12.53 -11.70 -12.62
N LEU A 498 -13.52 -12.56 -12.33
CA LEU A 498 -14.47 -13.04 -13.33
C LEU A 498 -15.33 -11.90 -13.91
N TYR A 499 -15.73 -10.92 -13.11
CA TYR A 499 -16.39 -9.73 -13.65
C TYR A 499 -15.52 -8.95 -14.65
N TYR A 500 -14.21 -8.90 -14.39
CA TYR A 500 -13.27 -8.26 -15.32
C TYR A 500 -13.13 -9.06 -16.62
N LEU A 501 -13.14 -10.39 -16.55
CA LEU A 501 -13.05 -11.24 -17.73
C LEU A 501 -14.33 -11.20 -18.61
N PHE A 502 -15.48 -10.87 -18.03
CA PHE A 502 -16.75 -10.72 -18.74
C PHE A 502 -17.20 -9.25 -18.80
N PRO A 503 -16.53 -8.40 -19.60
CA PRO A 503 -16.74 -6.96 -19.60
C PRO A 503 -18.11 -6.50 -20.06
N ASP A 504 -18.77 -7.29 -20.91
CA ASP A 504 -20.09 -6.99 -21.44
C ASP A 504 -21.23 -7.34 -20.50
N MET A 505 -20.91 -8.04 -19.39
CA MET A 505 -21.87 -8.35 -18.34
C MET A 505 -21.98 -7.22 -17.32
N VAL A 506 -23.17 -7.07 -16.78
CA VAL A 506 -23.40 -6.11 -15.68
C VAL A 506 -23.26 -6.86 -14.35
N PRO A 507 -22.47 -6.37 -13.37
CA PRO A 507 -22.48 -6.97 -12.04
C PRO A 507 -23.88 -7.06 -11.47
N GLY A 508 -24.34 -8.27 -11.14
CA GLY A 508 -25.68 -8.56 -10.68
C GLY A 508 -25.90 -8.25 -9.20
N THR A 509 -24.82 -7.93 -8.47
CA THR A 509 -24.88 -7.58 -7.05
C THR A 509 -23.98 -6.38 -6.76
N ARG A 510 -24.36 -5.59 -5.75
CA ARG A 510 -23.49 -4.56 -5.19
C ARG A 510 -22.30 -5.14 -4.40
N TYR A 511 -22.39 -6.42 -4.01
CA TYR A 511 -21.37 -7.12 -3.20
C TYR A 511 -20.32 -7.80 -4.07
N ILE A 512 -19.68 -7.06 -4.98
CA ILE A 512 -18.56 -7.57 -5.79
C ILE A 512 -17.43 -8.12 -4.90
N GLU A 513 -17.20 -7.49 -3.75
CA GLU A 513 -16.21 -7.91 -2.75
C GLU A 513 -16.73 -9.02 -1.81
N MET A 514 -18.01 -9.25 -1.70
CA MET A 514 -18.64 -10.28 -0.86
C MET A 514 -18.06 -10.38 0.56
N ASP A 515 -18.18 -9.30 1.34
CA ASP A 515 -17.62 -9.26 2.68
C ASP A 515 -18.50 -9.95 3.72
N PRO A 516 -17.94 -10.83 4.60
CA PRO A 516 -18.68 -11.50 5.64
C PRO A 516 -19.16 -10.49 6.71
N GLY A 517 -20.43 -10.65 7.13
CA GLY A 517 -21.08 -9.75 8.08
C GLY A 517 -21.71 -8.52 7.44
N VAL A 518 -21.65 -8.40 6.11
CA VAL A 518 -22.38 -7.39 5.33
C VAL A 518 -23.13 -8.07 4.19
N ALA A 519 -22.47 -8.87 3.35
CA ALA A 519 -23.09 -9.54 2.23
C ALA A 519 -23.99 -10.71 2.65
N ASN A 520 -23.63 -11.43 3.70
CA ASN A 520 -24.34 -12.66 4.13
C ASN A 520 -25.29 -12.45 5.31
N THR A 521 -25.70 -11.22 5.62
CA THR A 521 -26.71 -10.95 6.67
C THR A 521 -28.13 -11.05 6.12
N ASP A 522 -29.10 -11.31 7.01
CA ASP A 522 -30.51 -11.46 6.61
C ASP A 522 -31.07 -10.23 5.87
N ASP A 523 -30.65 -9.03 6.24
CA ASP A 523 -31.13 -7.78 5.65
C ASP A 523 -30.15 -7.20 4.59
N SER A 524 -29.29 -8.04 4.01
CA SER A 524 -28.26 -7.57 3.04
C SER A 524 -28.86 -7.14 1.69
N GLY A 525 -29.98 -7.71 1.29
CA GLY A 525 -30.55 -7.57 -0.06
C GLY A 525 -29.87 -8.46 -1.10
N LEU A 526 -28.94 -9.35 -0.70
CA LEU A 526 -28.24 -10.23 -1.64
C LEU A 526 -29.19 -11.23 -2.31
N ALA A 527 -30.19 -11.73 -1.58
CA ALA A 527 -31.19 -12.65 -2.14
C ALA A 527 -32.00 -12.00 -3.26
N GLU A 528 -32.43 -10.76 -3.06
CA GLU A 528 -33.16 -9.98 -4.06
C GLU A 528 -32.28 -9.66 -5.28
N GLU A 529 -31.01 -9.30 -5.06
CA GLU A 529 -30.07 -9.03 -6.14
C GLU A 529 -29.79 -10.29 -6.98
N ILE A 530 -29.63 -11.46 -6.34
CA ILE A 530 -29.51 -12.75 -7.01
C ILE A 530 -30.79 -13.08 -7.78
N ALA A 531 -31.96 -12.85 -7.18
CA ALA A 531 -33.23 -13.07 -7.86
C ALA A 531 -33.39 -12.26 -9.16
N GLU A 532 -32.66 -11.18 -9.33
CA GLU A 532 -32.66 -10.37 -10.57
C GLU A 532 -31.51 -10.73 -11.54
N ALA A 533 -30.60 -11.63 -11.17
CA ALA A 533 -29.49 -12.01 -12.02
C ALA A 533 -29.90 -12.96 -13.15
N ASP A 534 -29.18 -12.98 -14.26
CA ASP A 534 -29.36 -13.91 -15.38
C ASP A 534 -28.45 -15.13 -15.24
N TRP A 535 -27.22 -14.88 -14.73
CA TRP A 535 -26.17 -15.88 -14.58
C TRP A 535 -25.53 -15.84 -13.20
N LEU A 536 -25.17 -17.02 -12.68
CA LEU A 536 -24.38 -17.15 -11.46
C LEU A 536 -23.12 -17.99 -11.76
N MET A 537 -21.97 -17.53 -11.29
CA MET A 537 -20.70 -18.27 -11.24
C MET A 537 -20.31 -18.44 -9.78
N LEU A 538 -20.53 -19.62 -9.22
CA LEU A 538 -20.32 -19.91 -7.81
C LEU A 538 -19.05 -20.73 -7.61
N SER A 539 -18.12 -20.22 -6.81
CA SER A 539 -16.79 -20.77 -6.58
C SER A 539 -16.73 -21.63 -5.33
N ARG A 540 -16.11 -22.81 -5.45
CA ARG A 540 -15.71 -23.69 -4.34
C ARG A 540 -14.22 -23.58 -3.99
N VAL A 541 -13.47 -22.76 -4.74
CA VAL A 541 -12.03 -22.57 -4.52
C VAL A 541 -11.74 -22.13 -3.08
N TRP A 542 -12.67 -21.40 -2.46
CA TRP A 542 -12.54 -20.82 -1.13
C TRP A 542 -13.28 -21.57 -0.03
N ASP A 543 -13.90 -22.72 -0.31
CA ASP A 543 -14.66 -23.50 0.68
C ASP A 543 -13.81 -23.86 1.92
N ALA A 544 -12.53 -24.18 1.69
CA ALA A 544 -11.58 -24.48 2.77
C ALA A 544 -10.95 -23.25 3.43
N TRP A 545 -11.30 -22.03 2.98
CA TRP A 545 -10.79 -20.82 3.60
C TRP A 545 -11.50 -20.58 4.92
N ASP A 546 -10.73 -20.62 6.02
CA ASP A 546 -11.28 -20.55 7.35
C ASP A 546 -10.41 -19.66 8.26
N GLU A 547 -10.83 -18.42 8.43
CA GLU A 547 -10.17 -17.47 9.32
C GLU A 547 -10.69 -17.60 10.75
N PRO A 548 -9.84 -17.48 11.78
CA PRO A 548 -10.25 -17.57 13.19
C PRO A 548 -10.97 -16.30 13.67
N ASN A 549 -12.06 -15.93 13.02
CA ASN A 549 -12.89 -14.77 13.29
C ASN A 549 -14.37 -15.08 12.98
N ASP A 550 -15.23 -14.06 13.01
CA ASP A 550 -16.67 -14.24 12.79
C ASP A 550 -17.04 -14.59 11.33
N SER A 551 -16.11 -14.54 10.37
CA SER A 551 -16.36 -15.00 8.98
C SER A 551 -16.69 -16.49 8.87
N ARG A 552 -16.44 -17.26 9.94
CA ARG A 552 -16.85 -18.68 10.09
C ARG A 552 -18.35 -18.85 10.28
N ARG A 553 -19.05 -17.83 10.74
CA ARG A 553 -20.48 -17.92 11.00
C ARG A 553 -21.21 -17.98 9.69
N LEU A 554 -22.13 -18.93 9.59
CA LEU A 554 -23.05 -18.97 8.47
C LEU A 554 -24.05 -17.83 8.61
N GLY A 555 -24.28 -17.10 7.53
CA GLY A 555 -25.29 -16.07 7.45
C GLY A 555 -26.64 -16.58 6.95
N SER A 556 -27.41 -15.72 6.32
CA SER A 556 -28.73 -16.05 5.77
C SER A 556 -28.65 -17.15 4.70
N ASP A 557 -29.61 -18.06 4.73
CA ASP A 557 -29.78 -19.10 3.72
C ASP A 557 -30.69 -18.65 2.55
N GLU A 558 -31.31 -17.50 2.66
CA GLU A 558 -32.21 -16.98 1.61
C GLU A 558 -31.54 -16.90 0.23
N PRO A 559 -30.30 -16.42 0.07
CA PRO A 559 -29.63 -16.43 -1.23
C PRO A 559 -29.49 -17.82 -1.84
N ASN A 560 -29.16 -18.85 -1.04
CA ASN A 560 -29.08 -20.23 -1.52
C ASN A 560 -30.45 -20.78 -1.93
N GLN A 561 -31.53 -20.42 -1.20
CA GLN A 561 -32.89 -20.81 -1.54
C GLN A 561 -33.31 -20.20 -2.89
N VAL A 562 -33.01 -18.91 -3.12
CA VAL A 562 -33.25 -18.28 -4.44
C VAL A 562 -32.53 -19.01 -5.55
N VAL A 563 -31.26 -19.40 -5.34
CA VAL A 563 -30.52 -20.19 -6.33
C VAL A 563 -31.22 -21.51 -6.60
N ALA A 564 -31.64 -22.24 -5.57
CA ALA A 564 -32.31 -23.52 -5.71
C ALA A 564 -33.67 -23.43 -6.41
N ASP A 565 -34.43 -22.38 -6.15
CA ASP A 565 -35.80 -22.21 -6.64
C ASP A 565 -35.88 -21.60 -8.06
N GLN A 566 -34.93 -20.73 -8.44
CA GLN A 566 -35.03 -19.93 -9.65
C GLN A 566 -33.95 -20.21 -10.69
N PHE A 567 -32.88 -20.94 -10.33
CA PHE A 567 -31.77 -21.16 -11.24
C PHE A 567 -31.57 -22.65 -11.57
N CYS A 568 -31.33 -22.89 -12.83
CA CYS A 568 -30.99 -24.21 -13.37
C CYS A 568 -29.48 -24.34 -13.49
N LYS A 569 -28.90 -25.39 -12.88
CA LYS A 569 -27.48 -25.67 -13.03
C LYS A 569 -27.16 -26.03 -14.48
N VAL A 570 -26.21 -25.32 -15.07
CA VAL A 570 -25.80 -25.46 -16.45
C VAL A 570 -24.61 -26.39 -16.58
N ALA A 571 -23.60 -26.20 -15.70
CA ALA A 571 -22.37 -26.98 -15.74
C ALA A 571 -21.63 -26.93 -14.40
N ASP A 572 -20.78 -27.92 -14.20
CA ASP A 572 -19.76 -28.01 -13.16
C ASP A 572 -18.38 -28.03 -13.83
N TYR A 573 -17.44 -27.25 -13.27
CA TYR A 573 -16.06 -27.20 -13.75
C TYR A 573 -15.13 -27.73 -12.66
N ASP A 574 -14.57 -28.91 -12.93
CA ASP A 574 -13.74 -29.66 -12.00
C ASP A 574 -12.27 -29.59 -12.42
N GLY A 575 -11.37 -29.75 -11.46
CA GLY A 575 -9.96 -30.01 -11.74
C GLY A 575 -9.72 -31.40 -12.34
N PRO A 576 -8.47 -31.71 -12.71
CA PRO A 576 -8.09 -33.03 -13.14
C PRO A 576 -8.32 -34.05 -12.00
N PRO A 577 -8.52 -35.35 -12.34
CA PRO A 577 -8.65 -36.38 -11.32
C PRO A 577 -7.35 -36.54 -10.54
N ASP A 578 -7.45 -36.67 -9.22
CA ASP A 578 -6.35 -37.04 -8.34
C ASP A 578 -5.96 -38.54 -8.52
N ASP A 579 -4.96 -39.00 -7.77
CA ASP A 579 -4.48 -40.38 -7.80
C ASP A 579 -5.56 -41.41 -7.43
N SER A 580 -6.64 -41.00 -6.78
CA SER A 580 -7.81 -41.84 -6.47
C SER A 580 -8.89 -41.83 -7.57
N GLY A 581 -8.72 -41.00 -8.61
CA GLY A 581 -9.71 -40.76 -9.66
C GLY A 581 -10.79 -39.73 -9.23
N SER A 582 -10.70 -39.14 -8.04
CA SER A 582 -11.62 -38.10 -7.59
C SER A 582 -11.26 -36.76 -8.21
N ARG A 583 -12.28 -35.93 -8.49
CA ARG A 583 -12.09 -34.59 -9.03
C ARG A 583 -12.55 -33.55 -8.02
N THR A 584 -11.74 -32.49 -7.86
CA THR A 584 -12.12 -31.33 -7.04
C THR A 584 -12.95 -30.39 -7.88
N ARG A 585 -14.17 -30.11 -7.43
CA ARG A 585 -15.02 -29.10 -8.06
C ARG A 585 -14.52 -27.71 -7.69
N TYR A 586 -14.35 -26.87 -8.73
CA TYR A 586 -13.91 -25.50 -8.54
C TYR A 586 -15.02 -24.48 -8.77
N PHE A 587 -15.88 -24.69 -9.80
CA PHE A 587 -16.94 -23.74 -10.12
C PHE A 587 -18.24 -24.46 -10.49
N GLU A 588 -19.34 -23.83 -10.13
CA GLU A 588 -20.69 -24.19 -10.52
C GLU A 588 -21.32 -23.02 -11.27
N VAL A 589 -21.86 -23.27 -12.47
CA VAL A 589 -22.51 -22.24 -13.27
C VAL A 589 -24.00 -22.49 -13.35
N TYR A 590 -24.77 -21.45 -13.10
CA TYR A 590 -26.21 -21.48 -13.13
C TYR A 590 -26.75 -20.40 -14.07
N GLN A 591 -27.86 -20.68 -14.71
CA GLN A 591 -28.65 -19.75 -15.51
C GLN A 591 -30.07 -19.73 -14.97
N ARG A 592 -30.74 -18.58 -15.05
CA ARG A 592 -32.17 -18.49 -14.67
C ARG A 592 -32.98 -19.51 -15.45
N CYS A 593 -33.86 -20.28 -14.76
CA CYS A 593 -34.58 -21.40 -15.40
C CYS A 593 -35.56 -20.94 -16.49
N ASP A 594 -36.12 -19.75 -16.39
CA ASP A 594 -37.08 -19.19 -17.34
C ASP A 594 -36.44 -18.57 -18.60
N ALA A 595 -35.09 -18.56 -18.66
CA ALA A 595 -34.39 -18.05 -19.85
C ALA A 595 -34.70 -18.93 -21.07
N PRO A 596 -35.07 -18.36 -22.24
CA PRO A 596 -35.35 -19.15 -23.42
C PRO A 596 -34.09 -19.93 -23.81
N SER A 597 -34.22 -21.26 -23.80
CA SER A 597 -33.17 -22.16 -24.32
C SER A 597 -32.97 -21.89 -25.82
N ARG A 598 -31.85 -21.27 -26.17
CA ARG A 598 -31.41 -21.10 -27.57
C ARG A 598 -30.57 -22.27 -28.05
#